data_d72de9696652d7a454d9b7003fb76908
#
_entry.id   d72de9696652d7a454d9b7003fb76908
#
_cell.length_a   1.000
_cell.length_b   1.000
_cell.length_c   1.000
_cell.angle_alpha   90.00
_cell.angle_beta   90.00
_cell.angle_gamma   90.00
#
_symmetry.space_group_name_H-M   'P 1'
#
loop_
_entity.id
_entity.type
_entity.pdbx_description
1 polymer ?
#
loop_
_entity_poly.entity_id
_entity_poly.type
_entity_poly.pdbx_seq_one_letter_code
_entity_poly.pdbx_strand_id
1 'polypeptide(L)'
;MKKILTLLLLSFCAAAGAQNHIERVPVAKTYKYRVYLADKKDCGFSVKKPEQFLSQKAIDRRKKFGLKVDRHDLPVTPAYLTTLRQRGLRVCQVSKWNNTAVVETTNPSVVSGLVALAFVDSVKKVYESPDSVVRVVRRDSLVGKLMNTDNVYGYGLRQAHMIGADKLHQAGFCGDGMTIAVIDGGFHNAEVIEALRSCQVLGTRNFVDPRRSVYDDQSHGTMVLSCIGTNLPGTLVGTAPNAAFYLLQSEDGATEFPVEEDNWCAALEYADSLGVDLVTTSLSYYQYDDPALSHKYYELNGLTAVNSRSASLAASRGLVLLNSAGNSGRSAWKKIGFPADARDILAVGAVNADGLNTRFSSVGNSADGRVKPDVMAMGERSAVIDSDGSLTFVNGTSFSCPILCGGVACLMQAFPNKRPEVVIDAVRRSGNNANHPDNIFGYGIPDLWKAYEILKSSKK
;
A
#
# COMPACT_ATOMS: atom_id res chain seq x y z
N MET A 1 10.67 -3.15 -36.77
CA MET A 1 9.50 -2.47 -36.21
C MET A 1 9.90 -1.91 -34.85
N LYS A 2 9.73 -0.60 -34.67
CA LYS A 2 10.30 0.18 -33.56
C LYS A 2 9.60 -0.16 -32.25
N LYS A 3 10.38 -0.56 -31.23
CA LYS A 3 9.93 -0.67 -29.85
C LYS A 3 9.60 0.73 -29.32
N ILE A 4 8.35 1.00 -29.02
CA ILE A 4 7.91 2.21 -28.32
C ILE A 4 8.14 1.96 -26.85
N LEU A 5 9.23 2.53 -26.35
CA LEU A 5 9.52 2.65 -24.93
C LEU A 5 8.58 3.73 -24.37
N THR A 6 7.59 3.36 -23.61
CA THR A 6 6.72 4.32 -22.93
C THR A 6 7.49 4.91 -21.75
N LEU A 7 8.25 5.97 -22.04
CA LEU A 7 8.88 6.82 -21.03
C LEU A 7 7.77 7.60 -20.33
N LEU A 8 7.56 7.37 -19.05
CA LEU A 8 6.84 8.33 -18.21
C LEU A 8 7.64 9.64 -18.24
N LEU A 9 7.14 10.64 -18.96
CA LEU A 9 7.67 12.00 -18.92
C LEU A 9 7.40 12.60 -17.55
N LEU A 10 8.38 12.52 -16.66
CA LEU A 10 8.53 13.44 -15.54
C LEU A 10 8.82 14.82 -16.15
N SER A 11 7.88 15.75 -16.02
CA SER A 11 8.08 17.14 -16.39
C SER A 11 9.16 17.73 -15.47
N PHE A 12 10.36 17.95 -16.04
CA PHE A 12 11.46 18.67 -15.38
C PHE A 12 11.13 20.16 -15.32
N CYS A 13 10.90 20.68 -14.12
CA CYS A 13 11.21 22.07 -13.80
C CYS A 13 12.68 22.14 -13.41
N ALA A 14 13.50 22.78 -14.20
CA ALA A 14 14.91 23.02 -13.91
C ALA A 14 15.01 24.08 -12.82
N ALA A 15 15.31 23.67 -11.57
CA ALA A 15 15.90 24.51 -10.53
C ALA A 15 17.38 24.14 -10.43
N ALA A 16 18.25 25.11 -10.54
CA ALA A 16 19.70 24.96 -10.48
C ALA A 16 20.12 24.42 -9.10
N GLY A 17 20.78 23.26 -9.04
CA GLY A 17 21.45 22.83 -7.82
C GLY A 17 21.75 21.35 -7.63
N ALA A 18 20.96 20.42 -8.15
CA ALA A 18 21.26 19.00 -8.00
C ALA A 18 20.94 18.27 -9.33
N GLN A 19 21.96 17.82 -10.02
CA GLN A 19 21.77 16.99 -11.21
C GLN A 19 21.58 15.54 -10.75
N ASN A 20 20.36 15.01 -10.89
CA ASN A 20 20.10 13.58 -10.78
C ASN A 20 20.96 12.87 -11.84
N HIS A 21 21.81 11.95 -11.41
CA HIS A 21 22.63 11.15 -12.31
C HIS A 21 21.88 9.86 -12.64
N ILE A 22 21.71 9.60 -13.93
CA ILE A 22 21.12 8.35 -14.43
C ILE A 22 22.25 7.42 -14.77
N GLU A 23 22.34 6.28 -14.12
CA GLU A 23 23.35 5.27 -14.34
C GLU A 23 22.71 3.97 -14.81
N ARG A 24 23.28 3.37 -15.87
CA ARG A 24 22.92 2.02 -16.30
C ARG A 24 23.92 1.05 -15.68
N VAL A 25 23.44 0.21 -14.76
CA VAL A 25 24.26 -0.74 -14.02
C VAL A 25 24.00 -2.15 -14.54
N PRO A 26 25.04 -2.91 -14.97
CA PRO A 26 24.88 -4.33 -15.27
C PRO A 26 24.43 -5.10 -14.04
N VAL A 27 23.54 -6.06 -14.22
CA VAL A 27 22.99 -6.89 -13.13
C VAL A 27 23.38 -8.36 -13.38
N ALA A 28 23.86 -9.02 -12.33
CA ALA A 28 24.11 -10.46 -12.40
C ALA A 28 22.80 -11.21 -12.64
N LYS A 29 22.82 -12.19 -13.55
CA LYS A 29 21.62 -12.95 -13.90
C LYS A 29 21.14 -13.76 -12.70
N THR A 30 19.92 -13.44 -12.25
CA THR A 30 19.26 -14.13 -11.14
C THR A 30 17.79 -14.37 -11.48
N TYR A 31 17.24 -15.41 -10.87
CA TYR A 31 15.85 -15.80 -11.03
C TYR A 31 15.22 -15.94 -9.65
N LYS A 32 13.95 -15.49 -9.50
CA LYS A 32 13.20 -15.76 -8.27
C LYS A 32 11.95 -16.58 -8.61
N TYR A 33 11.65 -17.52 -7.73
CA TYR A 33 10.52 -18.42 -7.87
C TYR A 33 9.69 -18.40 -6.59
N ARG A 34 8.37 -18.26 -6.73
CA ARG A 34 7.41 -18.49 -5.66
C ARG A 34 7.14 -19.98 -5.55
N VAL A 35 7.50 -20.55 -4.43
CA VAL A 35 7.23 -21.95 -4.07
C VAL A 35 5.97 -21.97 -3.22
N TYR A 36 4.92 -22.60 -3.68
CA TYR A 36 3.71 -22.86 -2.92
C TYR A 36 3.91 -24.10 -2.08
N LEU A 37 3.65 -23.99 -0.77
CA LEU A 37 3.84 -25.07 0.18
C LEU A 37 2.50 -25.76 0.48
N ALA A 38 2.51 -27.08 0.49
CA ALA A 38 1.29 -27.87 0.63
C ALA A 38 0.59 -27.68 1.98
N ASP A 39 1.38 -27.50 3.05
CA ASP A 39 0.86 -27.38 4.42
C ASP A 39 1.77 -26.58 5.34
N LYS A 40 1.44 -26.55 6.64
CA LYS A 40 2.25 -25.99 7.74
C LYS A 40 2.51 -27.06 8.80
N LYS A 41 2.67 -28.30 8.37
CA LYS A 41 2.88 -29.44 9.27
C LYS A 41 4.18 -29.24 10.04
N ASP A 42 4.15 -29.53 11.32
CA ASP A 42 5.29 -29.44 12.24
C ASP A 42 6.02 -28.08 12.21
N CYS A 43 5.24 -26.97 12.05
CA CYS A 43 5.82 -25.62 12.00
C CYS A 43 6.45 -25.17 13.32
N GLY A 44 6.22 -25.90 14.43
CA GLY A 44 6.75 -25.56 15.75
C GLY A 44 5.99 -24.46 16.49
N PHE A 45 4.93 -23.91 15.89
CA PHE A 45 4.07 -22.87 16.47
C PHE A 45 2.65 -23.37 16.71
N SER A 46 1.94 -22.71 17.62
CA SER A 46 0.55 -23.08 17.95
C SER A 46 -0.35 -21.87 18.00
N VAL A 47 -1.55 -21.97 17.40
CA VAL A 47 -2.60 -20.94 17.50
C VAL A 47 -3.03 -20.65 18.93
N LYS A 48 -2.72 -21.56 19.87
CA LYS A 48 -2.98 -21.37 21.31
C LYS A 48 -1.91 -20.51 22.00
N LYS A 49 -0.77 -20.23 21.32
CA LYS A 49 0.35 -19.42 21.81
C LYS A 49 0.69 -18.32 20.79
N PRO A 50 -0.26 -17.42 20.46
CA PRO A 50 -0.07 -16.42 19.40
C PRO A 50 1.03 -15.40 19.72
N GLU A 51 1.40 -15.22 20.99
CA GLU A 51 2.49 -14.35 21.43
C GLU A 51 3.86 -14.74 20.87
N GLN A 52 4.00 -15.95 20.30
CA GLN A 52 5.22 -16.41 19.64
C GLN A 52 5.43 -15.79 18.25
N PHE A 53 4.37 -15.24 17.63
CA PHE A 53 4.43 -14.72 16.24
C PHE A 53 3.55 -13.48 16.00
N LEU A 54 2.82 -13.01 16.99
CA LEU A 54 2.03 -11.77 16.97
C LEU A 54 2.42 -10.89 18.15
N SER A 55 2.45 -9.58 17.94
CA SER A 55 2.59 -8.61 19.04
C SER A 55 1.38 -8.64 19.97
N GLN A 56 1.53 -8.14 21.20
CA GLN A 56 0.42 -8.01 22.12
C GLN A 56 -0.70 -7.14 21.52
N LYS A 57 -0.36 -6.05 20.83
CA LYS A 57 -1.32 -5.15 20.15
C LYS A 57 -2.13 -5.91 19.08
N ALA A 58 -1.50 -6.79 18.31
CA ALA A 58 -2.18 -7.63 17.31
C ALA A 58 -3.14 -8.65 17.95
N ILE A 59 -2.75 -9.24 19.09
CA ILE A 59 -3.58 -10.16 19.86
C ILE A 59 -4.78 -9.41 20.45
N ASP A 60 -4.56 -8.24 21.04
CA ASP A 60 -5.60 -7.42 21.66
C ASP A 60 -6.61 -6.92 20.63
N ARG A 61 -6.16 -6.52 19.42
CA ARG A 61 -7.05 -6.19 18.30
C ARG A 61 -7.98 -7.36 17.97
N ARG A 62 -7.45 -8.57 17.83
CA ARG A 62 -8.27 -9.77 17.56
C ARG A 62 -9.27 -10.04 18.69
N LYS A 63 -8.83 -10.00 19.94
CA LYS A 63 -9.71 -10.16 21.10
C LYS A 63 -10.82 -9.12 21.12
N LYS A 64 -10.47 -7.85 20.93
CA LYS A 64 -11.40 -6.71 20.89
C LYS A 64 -12.53 -6.90 19.90
N PHE A 65 -12.23 -7.45 18.72
CA PHE A 65 -13.20 -7.66 17.66
C PHE A 65 -13.77 -9.08 17.59
N GLY A 66 -13.43 -9.96 18.55
CA GLY A 66 -13.89 -11.35 18.56
C GLY A 66 -13.34 -12.20 17.43
N LEU A 67 -12.17 -11.83 16.88
CA LEU A 67 -11.50 -12.51 15.78
C LEU A 67 -10.59 -13.62 16.32
N LYS A 68 -10.59 -14.76 15.62
CA LYS A 68 -9.77 -15.92 16.03
C LYS A 68 -8.40 -15.88 15.35
N VAL A 69 -7.37 -16.28 16.09
CA VAL A 69 -6.09 -16.68 15.50
C VAL A 69 -6.30 -18.08 14.91
N ASP A 70 -5.96 -18.28 13.65
CA ASP A 70 -6.14 -19.54 12.95
C ASP A 70 -4.86 -20.02 12.24
N ARG A 71 -4.98 -21.10 11.47
CA ARG A 71 -3.82 -21.71 10.77
C ARG A 71 -3.11 -20.77 9.79
N HIS A 72 -3.80 -19.78 9.23
CA HIS A 72 -3.17 -18.83 8.32
C HIS A 72 -2.19 -17.91 9.06
N ASP A 73 -2.41 -17.64 10.33
CA ASP A 73 -1.52 -16.82 11.15
C ASP A 73 -0.22 -17.55 11.54
N LEU A 74 -0.21 -18.89 11.49
CA LEU A 74 1.00 -19.66 11.80
C LEU A 74 2.12 -19.36 10.77
N PRO A 75 3.37 -19.22 11.23
CA PRO A 75 4.52 -19.10 10.33
C PRO A 75 4.64 -20.28 9.34
N VAL A 76 5.33 -20.04 8.25
CA VAL A 76 5.77 -21.11 7.33
C VAL A 76 6.70 -22.07 8.09
N THR A 77 6.57 -23.38 7.81
CA THR A 77 7.35 -24.42 8.50
C THR A 77 8.85 -24.21 8.32
N PRO A 78 9.63 -23.98 9.40
CA PRO A 78 11.06 -23.67 9.31
C PRO A 78 11.89 -24.77 8.65
N ALA A 79 11.51 -26.04 8.85
CA ALA A 79 12.19 -27.18 8.23
C ALA A 79 12.11 -27.16 6.70
N TYR A 80 10.98 -26.68 6.13
CA TYR A 80 10.83 -26.53 4.68
C TYR A 80 11.78 -25.47 4.14
N LEU A 81 11.87 -24.32 4.82
CA LEU A 81 12.80 -23.25 4.44
C LEU A 81 14.28 -23.69 4.54
N THR A 82 14.60 -24.50 5.55
CA THR A 82 15.92 -25.10 5.71
C THR A 82 16.25 -26.05 4.55
N THR A 83 15.32 -26.91 4.15
CA THR A 83 15.49 -27.82 3.01
C THR A 83 15.71 -27.05 1.70
N LEU A 84 14.98 -25.95 1.48
CA LEU A 84 15.18 -25.09 0.29
C LEU A 84 16.58 -24.47 0.28
N ARG A 85 17.09 -23.99 1.44
CA ARG A 85 18.46 -23.45 1.57
C ARG A 85 19.54 -24.51 1.33
N GLN A 86 19.34 -25.71 1.83
CA GLN A 86 20.30 -26.86 1.63
C GLN A 86 20.40 -27.26 0.15
N ARG A 87 19.38 -26.93 -0.67
CA ARG A 87 19.45 -27.11 -2.13
C ARG A 87 20.11 -25.96 -2.87
N GLY A 88 20.81 -25.05 -2.18
CA GLY A 88 21.51 -23.91 -2.78
C GLY A 88 20.62 -22.73 -3.15
N LEU A 89 19.40 -22.65 -2.59
CA LEU A 89 18.45 -21.57 -2.85
C LEU A 89 18.51 -20.52 -1.74
N ARG A 90 18.51 -19.24 -2.11
CA ARG A 90 18.37 -18.15 -1.14
C ARG A 90 16.89 -17.86 -0.91
N VAL A 91 16.37 -18.10 0.28
CA VAL A 91 15.00 -17.71 0.64
C VAL A 91 14.96 -16.20 0.87
N CYS A 92 14.20 -15.49 0.04
CA CYS A 92 14.10 -14.03 0.04
C CYS A 92 12.91 -13.55 0.86
N GLN A 93 11.73 -14.10 0.60
CA GLN A 93 10.47 -13.74 1.27
C GLN A 93 9.70 -14.99 1.66
N VAL A 94 8.82 -14.84 2.65
CA VAL A 94 7.85 -15.86 3.03
C VAL A 94 6.51 -15.18 3.28
N SER A 95 5.44 -15.86 2.88
CA SER A 95 4.07 -15.45 3.21
C SER A 95 3.41 -16.52 4.05
N LYS A 96 3.05 -16.18 5.28
CA LYS A 96 2.28 -17.07 6.16
C LYS A 96 0.85 -17.24 5.66
N TRP A 97 0.25 -16.19 5.09
CA TRP A 97 -1.15 -16.24 4.63
C TRP A 97 -1.33 -17.01 3.33
N ASN A 98 -0.40 -16.87 2.39
CA ASN A 98 -0.39 -17.63 1.14
C ASN A 98 0.32 -18.98 1.26
N ASN A 99 1.00 -19.24 2.37
CA ASN A 99 1.86 -20.42 2.60
C ASN A 99 2.88 -20.59 1.48
N THR A 100 3.64 -19.53 1.19
CA THR A 100 4.64 -19.49 0.11
C THR A 100 6.01 -19.09 0.62
N ALA A 101 7.05 -19.49 -0.13
CA ALA A 101 8.40 -18.97 0.01
C ALA A 101 8.92 -18.51 -1.36
N VAL A 102 9.48 -17.31 -1.44
CA VAL A 102 10.22 -16.86 -2.62
C VAL A 102 11.67 -17.25 -2.46
N VAL A 103 12.17 -18.00 -3.44
CA VAL A 103 13.56 -18.44 -3.51
C VAL A 103 14.27 -17.82 -4.70
N GLU A 104 15.56 -17.50 -4.52
CA GLU A 104 16.42 -16.93 -5.56
C GLU A 104 17.55 -17.89 -5.89
N THR A 105 17.90 -17.95 -7.17
CA THR A 105 19.03 -18.74 -7.69
C THR A 105 19.63 -18.09 -8.94
N THR A 106 20.91 -18.33 -9.19
CA THR A 106 21.57 -18.05 -10.48
C THR A 106 21.47 -19.24 -11.46
N ASN A 107 21.06 -20.43 -10.97
CA ASN A 107 20.91 -21.64 -11.77
C ASN A 107 19.43 -22.11 -11.76
N PRO A 108 18.65 -21.78 -12.79
CA PRO A 108 17.23 -22.15 -12.82
C PRO A 108 16.95 -23.67 -12.89
N SER A 109 17.94 -24.49 -13.27
CA SER A 109 17.76 -25.96 -13.34
C SER A 109 17.55 -26.61 -11.95
N VAL A 110 18.00 -25.98 -10.87
CA VAL A 110 17.79 -26.45 -9.49
C VAL A 110 16.29 -26.49 -9.13
N VAL A 111 15.49 -25.64 -9.76
CA VAL A 111 14.06 -25.45 -9.44
C VAL A 111 13.21 -26.63 -9.91
N SER A 112 13.58 -27.32 -11.00
CA SER A 112 12.82 -28.45 -11.56
C SER A 112 12.64 -29.61 -10.57
N GLY A 113 13.62 -29.80 -9.66
CA GLY A 113 13.56 -30.82 -8.60
C GLY A 113 12.71 -30.47 -7.38
N LEU A 114 12.21 -29.23 -7.27
CA LEU A 114 11.46 -28.80 -6.08
C LEU A 114 10.08 -29.44 -5.99
N VAL A 115 9.41 -29.66 -7.12
CA VAL A 115 8.07 -30.28 -7.18
C VAL A 115 8.07 -31.75 -6.73
N ALA A 116 9.25 -32.39 -6.65
CA ALA A 116 9.38 -33.73 -6.09
C ALA A 116 9.41 -33.77 -4.55
N LEU A 117 9.48 -32.61 -3.90
CA LEU A 117 9.43 -32.52 -2.44
C LEU A 117 7.98 -32.62 -1.98
N ALA A 118 7.68 -33.53 -1.06
CA ALA A 118 6.32 -33.79 -0.59
C ALA A 118 5.59 -32.56 0.00
N PHE A 119 6.35 -31.54 0.42
CA PHE A 119 5.81 -30.29 0.97
C PHE A 119 5.70 -29.17 -0.07
N VAL A 120 6.02 -29.40 -1.34
CA VAL A 120 5.90 -28.42 -2.42
C VAL A 120 4.69 -28.80 -3.28
N ASP A 121 3.73 -27.88 -3.36
CA ASP A 121 2.54 -28.03 -4.19
C ASP A 121 2.84 -27.62 -5.64
N SER A 122 3.44 -26.43 -5.80
CA SER A 122 3.77 -25.89 -7.13
C SER A 122 4.88 -24.84 -7.03
N VAL A 123 5.45 -24.49 -8.21
CA VAL A 123 6.50 -23.47 -8.31
C VAL A 123 6.20 -22.56 -9.51
N LYS A 124 6.26 -21.25 -9.28
CA LYS A 124 6.03 -20.23 -10.32
C LYS A 124 7.20 -19.27 -10.41
N LYS A 125 7.74 -19.03 -11.61
CA LYS A 125 8.72 -17.94 -11.82
C LYS A 125 8.04 -16.59 -11.56
N VAL A 126 8.65 -15.75 -10.72
CA VAL A 126 8.14 -14.41 -10.35
C VAL A 126 9.12 -13.29 -10.65
N TYR A 127 10.35 -13.62 -11.02
CA TYR A 127 11.37 -12.64 -11.39
C TYR A 127 12.46 -13.26 -12.25
N GLU A 128 12.96 -12.47 -13.18
CA GLU A 128 14.19 -12.72 -13.90
C GLU A 128 14.91 -11.38 -14.05
N SER A 129 16.17 -11.30 -13.54
CA SER A 129 16.89 -10.03 -13.65
C SER A 129 17.12 -9.64 -15.10
N PRO A 130 16.89 -8.37 -15.48
CA PRO A 130 17.34 -7.86 -16.77
C PRO A 130 18.87 -7.86 -16.84
N ASP A 131 19.46 -7.67 -18.01
CA ASP A 131 20.91 -7.60 -18.18
C ASP A 131 21.49 -6.32 -17.55
N SER A 132 20.69 -5.28 -17.44
CA SER A 132 21.05 -4.02 -16.77
C SER A 132 19.80 -3.31 -16.25
N VAL A 133 19.95 -2.55 -15.17
CA VAL A 133 18.92 -1.67 -14.61
C VAL A 133 19.32 -0.22 -14.74
N VAL A 134 18.33 0.66 -14.86
CA VAL A 134 18.52 2.10 -14.79
C VAL A 134 18.32 2.54 -13.35
N ARG A 135 19.35 3.11 -12.75
CA ARG A 135 19.26 3.70 -11.40
C ARG A 135 19.31 5.21 -11.50
N VAL A 136 18.42 5.87 -10.80
CA VAL A 136 18.49 7.30 -10.58
C VAL A 136 19.23 7.51 -9.27
N VAL A 137 20.50 7.97 -9.36
CA VAL A 137 21.24 8.39 -8.16
C VAL A 137 20.77 9.81 -7.84
N ARG A 138 19.92 9.93 -6.86
CA ARG A 138 19.42 11.22 -6.38
C ARG A 138 20.49 11.88 -5.52
N ARG A 139 20.78 13.14 -5.82
CA ARG A 139 21.61 14.04 -4.99
C ARG A 139 20.75 15.23 -4.59
N ASP A 140 19.65 14.95 -3.92
CA ASP A 140 18.73 16.01 -3.52
C ASP A 140 19.38 16.80 -2.39
N SER A 141 19.73 18.06 -2.66
CA SER A 141 19.92 19.02 -1.60
C SER A 141 18.53 19.36 -1.05
N LEU A 142 18.37 19.35 0.27
CA LEU A 142 17.15 19.82 0.93
C LEU A 142 17.04 21.35 0.76
N VAL A 143 16.55 21.77 -0.39
CA VAL A 143 16.36 23.18 -0.78
C VAL A 143 14.88 23.57 -0.70
N GLY A 144 14.08 22.80 0.05
CA GLY A 144 12.65 22.85 0.06
C GLY A 144 12.05 24.24 0.03
N LYS A 145 11.29 24.55 -0.99
CA LYS A 145 10.51 25.78 -1.10
C LYS A 145 9.12 25.55 -0.52
N LEU A 146 8.88 26.08 0.65
CA LEU A 146 7.58 26.10 1.29
C LEU A 146 6.83 27.39 0.93
N MET A 147 5.53 27.26 0.74
CA MET A 147 4.59 28.36 0.52
C MET A 147 3.56 28.35 1.64
N ASN A 148 3.23 29.53 2.17
CA ASN A 148 2.28 29.67 3.26
C ASN A 148 1.01 30.40 2.82
N THR A 149 -0.08 30.13 3.53
CA THR A 149 -1.37 30.81 3.44
C THR A 149 -1.85 31.18 4.84
N ASP A 150 -2.87 32.03 4.95
CA ASP A 150 -3.50 32.40 6.24
C ASP A 150 -4.37 31.26 6.82
N ASN A 151 -4.67 30.21 6.02
CA ASN A 151 -5.45 29.08 6.48
C ASN A 151 -4.58 28.06 7.20
N VAL A 152 -5.04 27.53 8.31
CA VAL A 152 -4.33 26.53 9.13
C VAL A 152 -3.94 25.27 8.34
N TYR A 153 -4.81 24.79 7.45
CA TYR A 153 -4.53 23.63 6.59
C TYR A 153 -3.59 23.95 5.43
N GLY A 154 -3.31 25.23 5.17
CA GLY A 154 -2.51 25.64 4.04
C GLY A 154 -3.11 25.12 2.73
N TYR A 155 -2.26 24.57 1.88
CA TYR A 155 -2.65 23.99 0.59
C TYR A 155 -3.36 22.62 0.72
N GLY A 156 -3.36 22.02 1.92
CA GLY A 156 -4.11 20.79 2.24
C GLY A 156 -5.60 20.99 2.48
N LEU A 157 -6.08 22.25 2.60
CA LEU A 157 -7.47 22.54 2.95
C LEU A 157 -8.48 21.82 2.05
N ARG A 158 -8.30 21.93 0.74
CA ARG A 158 -9.27 21.39 -0.22
C ARG A 158 -9.39 19.88 -0.12
N GLN A 159 -8.26 19.18 0.00
CA GLN A 159 -8.24 17.72 0.10
C GLN A 159 -8.79 17.20 1.43
N ALA A 160 -8.56 17.90 2.54
CA ALA A 160 -9.11 17.54 3.85
C ALA A 160 -10.62 17.84 3.94
N HIS A 161 -11.03 19.03 3.45
CA HIS A 161 -12.43 19.49 3.47
C HIS A 161 -13.33 18.61 2.58
N MET A 162 -12.85 18.19 1.40
CA MET A 162 -13.61 17.38 0.46
C MET A 162 -14.17 16.11 1.08
N ILE A 163 -13.42 15.47 1.96
CA ILE A 163 -13.82 14.24 2.66
C ILE A 163 -14.36 14.51 4.09
N GLY A 164 -14.42 15.77 4.53
CA GLY A 164 -14.89 16.15 5.87
C GLY A 164 -13.90 15.81 7.01
N ALA A 165 -12.61 15.61 6.71
CA ALA A 165 -11.59 15.37 7.74
C ALA A 165 -11.39 16.60 8.64
N ASP A 166 -11.50 17.82 8.11
CA ASP A 166 -11.44 19.06 8.84
C ASP A 166 -12.49 19.14 9.96
N LYS A 167 -13.70 18.62 9.73
CA LYS A 167 -14.76 18.55 10.75
C LYS A 167 -14.42 17.57 11.87
N LEU A 168 -13.78 16.42 11.55
CA LEU A 168 -13.29 15.49 12.55
C LEU A 168 -12.18 16.12 13.39
N HIS A 169 -11.25 16.87 12.78
CA HIS A 169 -10.21 17.61 13.49
C HIS A 169 -10.82 18.67 14.43
N GLN A 170 -11.82 19.42 13.98
CA GLN A 170 -12.54 20.40 14.82
C GLN A 170 -13.24 19.73 16.02
N ALA A 171 -13.63 18.46 15.87
CA ALA A 171 -14.20 17.66 16.96
C ALA A 171 -13.13 17.00 17.87
N GLY A 172 -11.84 17.25 17.60
CA GLY A 172 -10.73 16.72 18.39
C GLY A 172 -10.18 15.37 17.93
N PHE A 173 -10.56 14.88 16.74
CA PHE A 173 -10.08 13.60 16.20
C PHE A 173 -9.04 13.86 15.10
N CYS A 174 -7.76 13.78 15.47
CA CYS A 174 -6.62 14.06 14.60
C CYS A 174 -5.75 12.83 14.33
N GLY A 175 -6.22 11.62 14.67
CA GLY A 175 -5.49 10.36 14.52
C GLY A 175 -4.72 9.93 15.77
N ASP A 176 -4.95 10.54 16.93
CA ASP A 176 -4.26 10.19 18.18
C ASP A 176 -4.48 8.73 18.56
N GLY A 177 -3.39 8.03 18.88
CA GLY A 177 -3.40 6.62 19.26
C GLY A 177 -3.58 5.65 18.08
N MET A 178 -3.81 6.16 16.85
CA MET A 178 -3.92 5.34 15.65
C MET A 178 -2.53 5.04 15.07
N THR A 179 -2.36 3.83 14.56
CA THR A 179 -1.13 3.38 13.91
C THR A 179 -1.42 2.98 12.46
N ILE A 180 -0.72 3.61 11.53
CA ILE A 180 -0.88 3.41 10.09
C ILE A 180 0.40 2.80 9.52
N ALA A 181 0.30 1.69 8.79
CA ALA A 181 1.39 1.24 7.94
C ALA A 181 1.23 1.81 6.53
N VAL A 182 2.28 2.45 6.03
CA VAL A 182 2.39 2.91 4.65
C VAL A 182 3.25 1.92 3.91
N ILE A 183 2.66 1.18 2.94
CA ILE A 183 3.38 0.24 2.07
C ILE A 183 3.57 0.92 0.72
N ASP A 184 4.83 1.18 0.33
CA ASP A 184 5.15 2.00 -0.84
C ASP A 184 6.52 1.65 -1.44
N GLY A 185 6.93 2.37 -2.48
CA GLY A 185 8.19 2.17 -3.21
C GLY A 185 9.44 2.63 -2.47
N GLY A 186 9.30 3.49 -1.46
CA GLY A 186 10.41 4.08 -0.69
C GLY A 186 10.03 5.45 -0.16
N PHE A 187 10.84 5.95 0.78
CA PHE A 187 10.54 7.16 1.56
C PHE A 187 11.74 8.13 1.58
N HIS A 188 12.33 8.37 0.43
CA HIS A 188 13.55 9.15 0.28
C HIS A 188 13.50 10.47 1.07
N ASN A 189 14.51 10.70 1.91
CA ASN A 189 14.66 11.87 2.78
C ASN A 189 13.54 12.11 3.81
N ALA A 190 12.55 11.23 3.95
CA ALA A 190 11.43 11.47 4.87
C ALA A 190 11.89 11.71 6.32
N GLU A 191 13.03 11.12 6.74
CA GLU A 191 13.60 11.23 8.08
C GLU A 191 14.29 12.58 8.35
N VAL A 192 14.64 13.32 7.28
CA VAL A 192 15.41 14.59 7.39
C VAL A 192 14.61 15.82 6.96
N ILE A 193 13.47 15.63 6.27
CA ILE A 193 12.61 16.74 5.83
C ILE A 193 11.93 17.40 7.01
N GLU A 194 12.16 18.72 7.18
CA GLU A 194 11.60 19.52 8.28
C GLU A 194 10.07 19.42 8.38
N ALA A 195 9.38 19.48 7.25
CA ALA A 195 7.91 19.40 7.19
C ALA A 195 7.34 18.05 7.66
N LEU A 196 8.14 16.98 7.71
CA LEU A 196 7.75 15.64 8.15
C LEU A 196 8.23 15.29 9.55
N ARG A 197 8.92 16.20 10.26
CA ARG A 197 9.40 15.96 11.64
C ARG A 197 8.29 15.68 12.64
N SER A 198 7.08 16.15 12.37
CA SER A 198 5.89 15.84 13.18
C SER A 198 5.39 14.41 13.01
N CYS A 199 5.77 13.72 11.95
CA CYS A 199 5.34 12.34 11.70
C CYS A 199 6.03 11.38 12.68
N GLN A 200 5.26 10.76 13.57
CA GLN A 200 5.77 9.79 14.53
C GLN A 200 6.04 8.45 13.84
N VAL A 201 7.25 8.23 13.33
CA VAL A 201 7.66 6.96 12.70
C VAL A 201 8.10 5.97 13.78
N LEU A 202 7.36 4.88 13.95
CA LEU A 202 7.61 3.82 14.93
C LEU A 202 8.62 2.79 14.45
N GLY A 203 8.80 2.65 13.13
CA GLY A 203 9.76 1.74 12.54
C GLY A 203 9.65 1.67 11.03
N THR A 204 10.69 1.12 10.44
CA THR A 204 10.83 0.98 8.98
C THR A 204 11.28 -0.43 8.61
N ARG A 205 10.93 -0.88 7.40
CA ARG A 205 11.46 -2.13 6.87
C ARG A 205 11.44 -2.14 5.35
N ASN A 206 12.59 -2.56 4.75
CA ASN A 206 12.72 -2.79 3.32
C ASN A 206 12.54 -4.29 3.03
N PHE A 207 11.52 -4.64 2.25
CA PHE A 207 11.21 -6.02 1.86
C PHE A 207 11.85 -6.41 0.52
N VAL A 208 12.37 -5.45 -0.23
CA VAL A 208 13.11 -5.69 -1.48
C VAL A 208 14.55 -6.11 -1.18
N ASP A 209 15.25 -5.29 -0.41
CA ASP A 209 16.59 -5.58 0.11
C ASP A 209 16.68 -5.17 1.59
N PRO A 210 16.63 -6.12 2.53
CA PRO A 210 16.66 -5.81 3.96
C PRO A 210 17.96 -5.15 4.47
N ARG A 211 19.00 -5.05 3.62
CA ARG A 211 20.28 -4.38 3.94
C ARG A 211 20.24 -2.87 3.66
N ARG A 212 19.23 -2.41 2.91
CA ARG A 212 19.08 -1.02 2.49
C ARG A 212 18.05 -0.30 3.36
N SER A 213 18.25 0.99 3.55
CA SER A 213 17.28 1.85 4.19
C SER A 213 16.07 2.06 3.26
N VAL A 214 14.89 2.26 3.84
CA VAL A 214 13.70 2.69 3.08
C VAL A 214 13.82 4.15 2.61
N TYR A 215 14.81 4.87 3.14
CA TYR A 215 15.06 6.29 2.83
C TYR A 215 16.04 6.49 1.67
N ASP A 216 16.59 5.40 1.10
CA ASP A 216 17.67 5.51 0.10
C ASP A 216 17.19 5.78 -1.32
N ASP A 217 15.99 5.34 -1.72
CA ASP A 217 15.67 5.21 -3.14
C ASP A 217 14.54 6.15 -3.62
N GLN A 218 13.31 5.72 -3.48
CA GLN A 218 12.16 6.35 -4.12
C GLN A 218 11.49 7.36 -3.20
N SER A 219 11.00 8.46 -3.77
CA SER A 219 10.33 9.55 -3.04
C SER A 219 8.81 9.42 -2.98
N HIS A 220 8.22 8.45 -3.69
CA HIS A 220 6.76 8.36 -3.81
C HIS A 220 6.09 8.18 -2.43
N GLY A 221 6.61 7.30 -1.58
CA GLY A 221 6.10 7.09 -0.22
C GLY A 221 6.29 8.31 0.70
N THR A 222 7.32 9.16 0.46
CA THR A 222 7.48 10.44 1.16
C THR A 222 6.30 11.36 0.89
N MET A 223 5.93 11.52 -0.39
CA MET A 223 4.77 12.30 -0.79
C MET A 223 3.47 11.71 -0.24
N VAL A 224 3.31 10.38 -0.25
CA VAL A 224 2.16 9.66 0.32
C VAL A 224 2.04 9.90 1.83
N LEU A 225 3.15 9.77 2.58
CA LEU A 225 3.19 10.03 4.01
C LEU A 225 2.78 11.46 4.33
N SER A 226 3.23 12.43 3.50
CA SER A 226 2.92 13.85 3.69
C SER A 226 1.43 14.17 3.64
N CYS A 227 0.66 13.44 2.83
CA CYS A 227 -0.80 13.59 2.77
C CYS A 227 -1.50 13.28 4.10
N ILE A 228 -0.88 12.43 4.94
CA ILE A 228 -1.49 11.94 6.17
C ILE A 228 -0.93 12.67 7.39
N GLY A 229 0.40 12.67 7.53
CA GLY A 229 1.07 12.95 8.78
C GLY A 229 1.70 14.34 8.91
N THR A 230 1.82 15.12 7.83
CA THR A 230 2.36 16.48 7.91
C THR A 230 1.54 17.34 8.88
N ASN A 231 2.21 18.06 9.76
CA ASN A 231 1.57 19.03 10.64
C ASN A 231 2.35 20.35 10.58
N LEU A 232 2.19 21.07 9.48
CA LEU A 232 2.83 22.36 9.24
C LEU A 232 1.76 23.42 8.92
N PRO A 233 1.18 24.04 9.97
CA PRO A 233 0.12 25.04 9.82
C PRO A 233 0.49 26.16 8.85
N GLY A 234 -0.45 26.57 8.02
CA GLY A 234 -0.25 27.55 6.95
C GLY A 234 0.33 26.97 5.65
N THR A 235 1.00 25.83 5.70
CA THR A 235 1.62 25.17 4.54
C THR A 235 0.85 23.91 4.12
N LEU A 236 0.87 22.90 4.96
CA LEU A 236 0.18 21.64 4.76
C LEU A 236 -0.12 20.98 6.11
N VAL A 237 -1.39 20.72 6.39
CA VAL A 237 -1.81 19.81 7.47
C VAL A 237 -2.45 18.60 6.83
N GLY A 238 -1.88 17.44 7.11
CA GLY A 238 -2.36 16.14 6.66
C GLY A 238 -3.67 15.73 7.33
N THR A 239 -4.24 14.63 6.88
CA THR A 239 -5.58 14.21 7.31
C THR A 239 -5.59 13.38 8.60
N ALA A 240 -4.42 12.99 9.14
CA ALA A 240 -4.25 12.42 10.47
C ALA A 240 -2.88 12.84 11.06
N PRO A 241 -2.69 14.12 11.38
CA PRO A 241 -1.38 14.67 11.75
C PRO A 241 -0.81 14.12 13.06
N ASN A 242 -1.64 13.49 13.91
CA ASN A 242 -1.23 12.92 15.19
C ASN A 242 -1.13 11.38 15.17
N ALA A 243 -1.31 10.74 14.01
CA ALA A 243 -1.14 9.30 13.86
C ALA A 243 0.34 8.89 13.93
N ALA A 244 0.59 7.63 14.30
CA ALA A 244 1.91 7.02 14.26
C ALA A 244 2.06 6.10 13.05
N PHE A 245 3.29 5.95 12.52
CA PHE A 245 3.53 5.32 11.23
C PHE A 245 4.55 4.19 11.28
N TYR A 246 4.32 3.14 10.48
CA TYR A 246 5.33 2.22 10.00
C TYR A 246 5.53 2.43 8.51
N LEU A 247 6.79 2.59 8.06
CA LEU A 247 7.13 2.82 6.66
C LEU A 247 7.75 1.55 6.07
N LEU A 248 7.04 0.92 5.13
CA LEU A 248 7.35 -0.41 4.62
C LEU A 248 7.56 -0.34 3.11
N GLN A 249 8.80 -0.62 2.66
CA GLN A 249 9.13 -0.61 1.24
C GLN A 249 8.92 -2.00 0.63
N SER A 250 8.14 -2.09 -0.45
CA SER A 250 7.85 -3.35 -1.17
C SER A 250 8.25 -3.35 -2.64
N GLU A 251 8.57 -2.18 -3.23
CA GLU A 251 8.84 -2.03 -4.66
C GLU A 251 10.33 -1.90 -4.98
N ASP A 252 10.75 -2.53 -6.07
CA ASP A 252 12.02 -2.31 -6.73
C ASP A 252 11.83 -1.33 -7.90
N GLY A 253 12.10 -0.05 -7.70
CA GLY A 253 11.89 0.97 -8.72
C GLY A 253 12.67 0.81 -10.03
N ALA A 254 13.48 -0.23 -10.16
CA ALA A 254 14.24 -0.52 -11.36
C ALA A 254 13.57 -1.57 -12.27
N THR A 255 12.62 -2.36 -11.74
CA THR A 255 11.96 -3.45 -12.47
C THR A 255 10.52 -3.59 -12.01
N GLU A 256 9.66 -4.19 -12.85
CA GLU A 256 8.26 -4.47 -12.55
C GLU A 256 7.99 -5.97 -12.76
N PHE A 257 7.95 -6.74 -11.65
CA PHE A 257 7.79 -8.19 -11.69
C PHE A 257 6.84 -8.70 -10.58
N PRO A 258 6.21 -9.89 -10.75
CA PRO A 258 5.30 -10.46 -9.73
C PRO A 258 5.90 -10.71 -8.36
N VAL A 259 7.24 -10.67 -8.20
CA VAL A 259 7.91 -10.74 -6.89
C VAL A 259 7.54 -9.57 -5.98
N GLU A 260 7.15 -8.43 -6.54
CA GLU A 260 6.71 -7.27 -5.77
C GLU A 260 5.39 -7.53 -5.04
N GLU A 261 4.51 -8.36 -5.62
CA GLU A 261 3.34 -8.85 -4.89
C GLU A 261 3.72 -9.69 -3.66
N ASP A 262 4.80 -10.49 -3.73
CA ASP A 262 5.31 -11.26 -2.58
C ASP A 262 5.90 -10.36 -1.50
N ASN A 263 6.66 -9.33 -1.91
CA ASN A 263 7.19 -8.32 -1.00
C ASN A 263 6.06 -7.56 -0.30
N TRP A 264 5.04 -7.18 -1.07
CA TRP A 264 3.85 -6.51 -0.57
C TRP A 264 3.08 -7.39 0.44
N CYS A 265 2.88 -8.69 0.13
CA CYS A 265 2.25 -9.64 1.05
C CYS A 265 3.04 -9.74 2.36
N ALA A 266 4.37 -9.84 2.28
CA ALA A 266 5.23 -9.90 3.47
C ALA A 266 5.16 -8.61 4.29
N ALA A 267 5.10 -7.44 3.64
CA ALA A 267 4.93 -6.15 4.30
C ALA A 267 3.59 -6.05 5.02
N LEU A 268 2.50 -6.46 4.38
CA LEU A 268 1.16 -6.47 4.96
C LEU A 268 1.06 -7.42 6.16
N GLU A 269 1.62 -8.62 6.04
CA GLU A 269 1.65 -9.61 7.13
C GLU A 269 2.50 -9.14 8.32
N TYR A 270 3.57 -8.39 8.04
CA TYR A 270 4.38 -7.75 9.08
C TYR A 270 3.58 -6.65 9.80
N ALA A 271 2.89 -5.78 9.05
CA ALA A 271 2.01 -4.76 9.58
C ALA A 271 0.91 -5.37 10.48
N ASP A 272 0.27 -6.47 10.03
CA ASP A 272 -0.68 -7.22 10.87
C ASP A 272 -0.06 -7.73 12.16
N SER A 273 1.15 -8.30 12.07
CA SER A 273 1.86 -8.85 13.23
C SER A 273 2.26 -7.80 14.25
N LEU A 274 2.54 -6.56 13.82
CA LEU A 274 2.79 -5.41 14.68
C LEU A 274 1.53 -4.88 15.36
N GLY A 275 0.35 -5.20 14.83
CA GLY A 275 -0.93 -4.73 15.36
C GLY A 275 -1.31 -3.33 14.91
N VAL A 276 -0.92 -2.90 13.70
CA VAL A 276 -1.38 -1.62 13.15
C VAL A 276 -2.89 -1.59 13.00
N ASP A 277 -3.48 -0.40 13.04
CA ASP A 277 -4.93 -0.22 12.92
C ASP A 277 -5.35 -0.10 11.45
N LEU A 278 -4.55 0.63 10.65
CA LEU A 278 -4.80 0.84 9.23
C LEU A 278 -3.55 0.51 8.41
N VAL A 279 -3.82 0.17 7.14
CA VAL A 279 -2.79 0.09 6.09
C VAL A 279 -3.24 0.96 4.93
N THR A 280 -2.33 1.80 4.43
CA THR A 280 -2.51 2.49 3.16
C THR A 280 -1.45 2.02 2.17
N THR A 281 -1.87 1.78 0.93
CA THR A 281 -0.95 1.36 -0.13
C THR A 281 -1.34 2.04 -1.44
N SER A 282 -0.35 2.73 -2.00
CA SER A 282 -0.51 3.50 -3.23
C SER A 282 0.06 2.78 -4.45
N LEU A 283 -0.07 1.45 -4.45
CA LEU A 283 0.49 0.52 -5.41
C LEU A 283 -0.62 -0.18 -6.21
N SER A 284 -0.28 -0.60 -7.42
CA SER A 284 -1.27 -1.19 -8.34
C SER A 284 -0.57 -2.06 -9.38
N TYR A 285 -0.76 -3.36 -9.30
CA TYR A 285 -0.14 -4.35 -10.19
C TYR A 285 -1.13 -4.82 -11.25
N TYR A 286 -0.69 -4.97 -12.49
CA TYR A 286 -1.42 -5.68 -13.55
C TYR A 286 -0.54 -6.01 -14.75
N GLN A 287 0.48 -5.20 -15.03
CA GLN A 287 1.38 -5.37 -16.15
C GLN A 287 2.82 -5.44 -15.66
N TYR A 288 3.57 -6.40 -16.17
CA TYR A 288 4.96 -6.64 -15.79
C TYR A 288 5.89 -6.51 -16.99
N ASP A 289 7.20 -6.36 -16.73
CA ASP A 289 8.26 -6.29 -17.73
C ASP A 289 8.27 -7.53 -18.64
N ASP A 290 7.95 -8.71 -18.09
CA ASP A 290 7.60 -9.90 -18.86
C ASP A 290 6.07 -9.97 -19.05
N PRO A 291 5.55 -9.68 -20.27
CA PRO A 291 4.10 -9.68 -20.51
C PRO A 291 3.42 -11.03 -20.26
N ALA A 292 4.18 -12.16 -20.31
CA ALA A 292 3.65 -13.47 -20.04
C ALA A 292 3.26 -13.68 -18.57
N LEU A 293 3.84 -12.86 -17.68
CA LEU A 293 3.54 -12.87 -16.26
C LEU A 293 2.41 -11.91 -15.86
N SER A 294 2.00 -11.02 -16.78
CA SER A 294 0.99 -9.99 -16.54
C SER A 294 -0.39 -10.59 -16.27
N HIS A 295 -1.10 -9.94 -15.36
CA HIS A 295 -2.45 -10.32 -14.97
C HIS A 295 -3.48 -10.18 -16.09
N LYS A 296 -4.56 -10.93 -15.95
CA LYS A 296 -5.73 -10.88 -16.83
C LYS A 296 -6.95 -10.36 -16.08
N TYR A 297 -7.89 -9.74 -16.80
CA TYR A 297 -9.08 -9.13 -16.19
C TYR A 297 -9.88 -10.10 -15.31
N TYR A 298 -10.04 -11.36 -15.74
CA TYR A 298 -10.80 -12.35 -14.97
C TYR A 298 -10.20 -12.71 -13.61
N GLU A 299 -8.94 -12.33 -13.37
CA GLU A 299 -8.25 -12.50 -12.09
C GLU A 299 -8.62 -11.42 -11.05
N LEU A 300 -9.25 -10.32 -11.49
CA LEU A 300 -9.74 -9.23 -10.63
C LEU A 300 -10.96 -9.67 -9.80
N ASN A 301 -10.81 -10.64 -8.95
CA ASN A 301 -11.91 -11.27 -8.17
C ASN A 301 -11.65 -11.31 -6.67
N GLY A 302 -10.54 -10.72 -6.20
CA GLY A 302 -10.13 -10.68 -4.79
C GLY A 302 -9.56 -11.99 -4.25
N LEU A 303 -9.41 -13.03 -5.10
CA LEU A 303 -9.01 -14.38 -4.69
C LEU A 303 -7.83 -14.94 -5.47
N THR A 304 -7.66 -14.58 -6.75
CA THR A 304 -6.67 -15.20 -7.63
C THR A 304 -5.27 -14.68 -7.36
N ALA A 305 -5.06 -13.35 -7.34
CA ALA A 305 -3.77 -12.76 -7.03
C ALA A 305 -3.39 -12.95 -5.55
N VAL A 306 -2.12 -13.20 -5.28
CA VAL A 306 -1.64 -13.46 -3.91
C VAL A 306 -1.80 -12.24 -3.00
N ASN A 307 -1.57 -11.05 -3.55
CA ASN A 307 -1.76 -9.79 -2.84
C ASN A 307 -3.25 -9.51 -2.55
N SER A 308 -4.16 -9.77 -3.48
CA SER A 308 -5.61 -9.59 -3.25
C SER A 308 -6.15 -10.56 -2.18
N ARG A 309 -5.67 -11.82 -2.16
CA ARG A 309 -5.98 -12.75 -1.06
C ARG A 309 -5.48 -12.24 0.27
N SER A 310 -4.22 -11.77 0.31
CA SER A 310 -3.62 -11.24 1.53
C SER A 310 -4.36 -9.99 2.01
N ALA A 311 -4.77 -9.09 1.12
CA ALA A 311 -5.58 -7.92 1.46
C ALA A 311 -6.94 -8.31 2.08
N SER A 312 -7.64 -9.28 1.48
CA SER A 312 -8.91 -9.80 2.01
C SER A 312 -8.72 -10.49 3.38
N LEU A 313 -7.59 -11.20 3.56
CA LEU A 313 -7.24 -11.79 4.85
C LEU A 313 -6.95 -10.72 5.90
N ALA A 314 -6.21 -9.65 5.57
CA ALA A 314 -5.93 -8.55 6.47
C ALA A 314 -7.20 -7.93 7.02
N ALA A 315 -8.18 -7.66 6.15
CA ALA A 315 -9.50 -7.16 6.57
C ALA A 315 -10.16 -8.11 7.58
N SER A 316 -10.13 -9.43 7.32
CA SER A 316 -10.66 -10.44 8.24
C SER A 316 -9.89 -10.54 9.57
N ARG A 317 -8.70 -9.96 9.68
CA ARG A 317 -7.88 -9.86 10.90
C ARG A 317 -8.12 -8.56 11.68
N GLY A 318 -9.03 -7.72 11.20
CA GLY A 318 -9.41 -6.48 11.87
C GLY A 318 -8.55 -5.29 11.50
N LEU A 319 -7.87 -5.30 10.34
CA LEU A 319 -7.24 -4.13 9.76
C LEU A 319 -8.22 -3.39 8.85
N VAL A 320 -8.12 -2.07 8.81
CA VAL A 320 -8.71 -1.27 7.74
C VAL A 320 -7.65 -1.03 6.68
N LEU A 321 -7.85 -1.59 5.48
CA LEU A 321 -6.93 -1.44 4.37
C LEU A 321 -7.52 -0.54 3.30
N LEU A 322 -6.77 0.50 2.92
CA LEU A 322 -7.07 1.35 1.80
C LEU A 322 -6.03 1.14 0.70
N ASN A 323 -6.50 0.92 -0.53
CA ASN A 323 -5.64 0.76 -1.70
C ASN A 323 -6.03 1.74 -2.80
N SER A 324 -5.06 2.36 -3.46
CA SER A 324 -5.32 3.16 -4.64
C SER A 324 -5.95 2.32 -5.76
N ALA A 325 -6.91 2.88 -6.48
CA ALA A 325 -7.59 2.15 -7.57
C ALA A 325 -6.68 1.89 -8.79
N GLY A 326 -5.62 2.69 -8.93
CA GLY A 326 -4.71 2.67 -10.07
C GLY A 326 -4.94 3.84 -11.03
N ASN A 327 -3.98 4.06 -11.93
CA ASN A 327 -3.95 5.21 -12.83
C ASN A 327 -4.10 4.81 -14.31
N SER A 328 -4.79 3.70 -14.57
CA SER A 328 -4.92 3.09 -15.90
C SER A 328 -6.13 3.56 -16.70
N GLY A 329 -6.91 4.54 -16.22
CA GLY A 329 -8.14 5.00 -16.86
C GLY A 329 -8.00 5.42 -18.33
N ARG A 330 -6.80 5.84 -18.76
CA ARG A 330 -6.46 6.17 -20.16
C ARG A 330 -5.76 5.05 -20.92
N SER A 331 -5.36 3.97 -20.24
CA SER A 331 -4.67 2.85 -20.87
C SER A 331 -5.66 1.85 -21.46
N ALA A 332 -5.14 0.87 -22.20
CA ALA A 332 -5.95 -0.23 -22.71
C ALA A 332 -6.54 -1.09 -21.58
N TRP A 333 -5.89 -1.17 -20.44
CA TRP A 333 -6.38 -1.89 -19.25
C TRP A 333 -7.63 -1.23 -18.65
N LYS A 334 -7.64 0.07 -18.45
CA LYS A 334 -8.70 0.91 -17.87
C LYS A 334 -9.15 0.53 -16.45
N LYS A 335 -9.02 -0.72 -16.08
CA LYS A 335 -9.56 -1.29 -14.84
C LYS A 335 -8.69 -0.97 -13.63
N ILE A 336 -9.28 -1.19 -12.46
CA ILE A 336 -8.50 -1.20 -11.22
C ILE A 336 -7.36 -2.21 -11.32
N GLY A 337 -6.31 -2.01 -10.54
CA GLY A 337 -5.23 -2.99 -10.44
C GLY A 337 -5.35 -3.83 -9.16
N PHE A 338 -4.43 -4.75 -9.00
CA PHE A 338 -4.31 -5.58 -7.81
C PHE A 338 -3.50 -4.83 -6.73
N PRO A 339 -3.88 -4.87 -5.44
CA PRO A 339 -4.98 -5.61 -4.83
C PRO A 339 -6.28 -4.80 -4.63
N ALA A 340 -6.54 -3.73 -5.41
CA ALA A 340 -7.75 -2.92 -5.26
C ALA A 340 -9.06 -3.73 -5.45
N ASP A 341 -8.97 -4.89 -6.10
CA ASP A 341 -10.05 -5.86 -6.28
C ASP A 341 -10.36 -6.69 -5.02
N ALA A 342 -9.53 -6.59 -3.98
CA ALA A 342 -9.73 -7.38 -2.76
C ALA A 342 -11.08 -7.07 -2.09
N ARG A 343 -11.55 -8.02 -1.27
CA ARG A 343 -12.81 -7.92 -0.54
C ARG A 343 -12.60 -7.17 0.77
N ASP A 344 -13.63 -6.47 1.22
CA ASP A 344 -13.70 -5.85 2.54
C ASP A 344 -12.58 -4.81 2.81
N ILE A 345 -12.08 -4.18 1.72
CA ILE A 345 -11.15 -3.05 1.75
C ILE A 345 -11.80 -1.81 1.12
N LEU A 346 -11.14 -0.67 1.21
CA LEU A 346 -11.50 0.53 0.45
C LEU A 346 -10.55 0.74 -0.73
N ALA A 347 -10.99 0.46 -1.96
CA ALA A 347 -10.30 0.89 -3.18
C ALA A 347 -10.68 2.33 -3.48
N VAL A 348 -9.69 3.21 -3.60
CA VAL A 348 -9.89 4.66 -3.66
C VAL A 348 -9.53 5.20 -5.04
N GLY A 349 -10.52 5.72 -5.76
CA GLY A 349 -10.35 6.43 -7.03
C GLY A 349 -10.05 7.91 -6.82
N ALA A 350 -9.77 8.62 -7.92
CA ALA A 350 -9.34 10.01 -7.88
C ALA A 350 -10.34 10.96 -8.56
N VAL A 351 -10.64 12.06 -7.87
CA VAL A 351 -11.37 13.22 -8.41
C VAL A 351 -10.49 14.47 -8.39
N ASN A 352 -10.88 15.49 -9.17
CA ASN A 352 -10.30 16.83 -9.09
C ASN A 352 -10.92 17.65 -7.93
N ALA A 353 -10.50 18.90 -7.78
CA ALA A 353 -10.98 19.80 -6.73
C ALA A 353 -12.50 20.09 -6.82
N ASP A 354 -13.13 19.92 -7.97
CA ASP A 354 -14.58 20.13 -8.18
C ASP A 354 -15.39 18.83 -8.00
N GLY A 355 -14.74 17.72 -7.58
CA GLY A 355 -15.38 16.43 -7.39
C GLY A 355 -15.65 15.66 -8.69
N LEU A 356 -15.07 16.09 -9.81
CA LEU A 356 -15.21 15.41 -11.10
C LEU A 356 -14.17 14.31 -11.23
N ASN A 357 -14.56 13.18 -11.83
CA ASN A 357 -13.65 12.06 -12.06
C ASN A 357 -12.46 12.47 -12.92
N THR A 358 -11.26 12.09 -12.52
CA THR A 358 -10.05 12.29 -13.30
C THR A 358 -9.90 11.21 -14.36
N ARG A 359 -9.46 11.60 -15.57
CA ARG A 359 -9.35 10.66 -16.69
C ARG A 359 -8.34 9.53 -16.46
N PHE A 360 -7.38 9.71 -15.55
CA PHE A 360 -6.39 8.68 -15.24
C PHE A 360 -6.91 7.66 -14.22
N SER A 361 -7.90 8.02 -13.38
CA SER A 361 -8.41 7.11 -12.36
C SER A 361 -8.95 5.83 -13.00
N SER A 362 -8.43 4.69 -12.52
CA SER A 362 -8.89 3.37 -12.94
C SER A 362 -10.36 3.14 -12.57
N VAL A 363 -11.07 2.38 -13.39
CA VAL A 363 -12.50 2.10 -13.20
C VAL A 363 -12.75 0.62 -12.91
N GLY A 364 -13.86 0.32 -12.28
CA GLY A 364 -14.34 -1.04 -12.03
C GLY A 364 -15.15 -1.59 -13.23
N ASN A 365 -15.96 -2.62 -13.04
CA ASN A 365 -16.10 -3.39 -11.81
C ASN A 365 -14.92 -4.37 -11.65
N SER A 366 -14.86 -5.05 -10.48
CA SER A 366 -14.09 -6.30 -10.40
C SER A 366 -14.66 -7.35 -11.33
N ALA A 367 -13.89 -8.41 -11.65
CA ALA A 367 -14.33 -9.45 -12.58
C ALA A 367 -15.51 -10.29 -12.04
N ASP A 368 -15.66 -10.35 -10.72
CA ASP A 368 -16.79 -10.98 -10.04
C ASP A 368 -17.99 -10.03 -9.82
N GLY A 369 -17.99 -8.86 -10.48
CA GLY A 369 -19.12 -7.94 -10.55
C GLY A 369 -19.30 -6.98 -9.37
N ARG A 370 -18.36 -6.94 -8.41
CA ARG A 370 -18.44 -5.98 -7.29
C ARG A 370 -18.17 -4.56 -7.76
N VAL A 371 -18.86 -3.61 -7.14
CA VAL A 371 -18.59 -2.18 -7.34
C VAL A 371 -17.16 -1.87 -6.90
N LYS A 372 -16.39 -1.29 -7.80
CA LYS A 372 -15.04 -0.76 -7.61
C LYS A 372 -14.84 0.43 -8.57
N PRO A 373 -14.04 1.46 -8.19
CA PRO A 373 -13.47 1.66 -6.85
C PRO A 373 -14.59 1.70 -5.80
N ASP A 374 -14.25 1.58 -4.51
CA ASP A 374 -15.27 1.72 -3.46
C ASP A 374 -15.70 3.18 -3.31
N VAL A 375 -14.75 4.09 -3.23
CA VAL A 375 -14.98 5.51 -2.98
C VAL A 375 -13.95 6.37 -3.72
N MET A 376 -14.18 7.70 -3.70
CA MET A 376 -13.32 8.68 -4.35
C MET A 376 -12.78 9.68 -3.33
N ALA A 377 -11.57 10.21 -3.59
CA ALA A 377 -11.06 11.39 -2.91
C ALA A 377 -10.23 12.25 -3.87
N MET A 378 -9.78 13.43 -3.44
CA MET A 378 -8.97 14.31 -4.28
C MET A 378 -7.64 13.64 -4.64
N GLY A 379 -7.39 13.49 -5.93
CA GLY A 379 -6.16 12.88 -6.47
C GLY A 379 -5.58 13.65 -7.65
N GLU A 380 -6.19 14.76 -8.05
CA GLU A 380 -5.66 15.69 -9.05
C GLU A 380 -5.22 16.98 -8.37
N ARG A 381 -3.96 17.39 -8.62
CA ARG A 381 -3.33 18.55 -7.98
C ARG A 381 -3.37 18.47 -6.44
N SER A 382 -3.20 17.27 -5.88
CA SER A 382 -3.05 17.09 -4.44
C SER A 382 -1.77 17.74 -3.95
N ALA A 383 -1.87 18.52 -2.86
CA ALA A 383 -0.71 19.14 -2.22
C ALA A 383 0.08 18.10 -1.41
N VAL A 384 1.37 18.01 -1.63
CA VAL A 384 2.30 17.08 -0.96
C VAL A 384 3.62 17.76 -0.64
N ILE A 385 4.42 17.13 0.24
CA ILE A 385 5.83 17.46 0.44
C ILE A 385 6.66 16.45 -0.35
N ASP A 386 7.49 16.94 -1.27
CA ASP A 386 8.41 16.09 -2.05
C ASP A 386 9.70 15.80 -1.27
N SER A 387 10.53 14.94 -1.79
CA SER A 387 11.79 14.47 -1.17
C SER A 387 12.87 15.53 -1.04
N ASP A 388 12.77 16.66 -1.73
CA ASP A 388 13.62 17.83 -1.52
C ASP A 388 13.09 18.75 -0.40
N GLY A 389 11.97 18.42 0.22
CA GLY A 389 11.29 19.20 1.25
C GLY A 389 10.37 20.29 0.70
N SER A 390 10.19 20.41 -0.61
CA SER A 390 9.32 21.42 -1.21
C SER A 390 7.85 20.99 -1.18
N LEU A 391 6.96 22.01 -1.05
CA LEU A 391 5.53 21.82 -1.31
C LEU A 391 5.31 21.78 -2.83
N THR A 392 4.66 20.73 -3.31
CA THR A 392 4.33 20.56 -4.73
C THR A 392 2.92 20.02 -4.93
N PHE A 393 2.45 19.95 -6.18
CA PHE A 393 1.13 19.46 -6.54
C PHE A 393 1.25 18.29 -7.53
N VAL A 394 0.65 17.18 -7.19
CA VAL A 394 0.80 15.91 -7.91
C VAL A 394 -0.55 15.30 -8.29
N ASN A 395 -0.53 14.37 -9.26
CA ASN A 395 -1.70 13.65 -9.73
C ASN A 395 -1.53 12.14 -9.53
N GLY A 396 -2.58 11.49 -9.05
CA GLY A 396 -2.61 10.05 -8.90
C GLY A 396 -3.63 9.59 -7.86
N THR A 397 -4.19 8.40 -8.06
CA THR A 397 -4.94 7.69 -7.02
C THR A 397 -4.04 7.37 -5.82
N SER A 398 -2.74 7.42 -6.01
CA SER A 398 -1.71 7.34 -4.98
C SER A 398 -1.83 8.42 -3.89
N PHE A 399 -2.49 9.53 -4.19
CA PHE A 399 -2.69 10.64 -3.26
C PHE A 399 -4.11 10.68 -2.71
N SER A 400 -5.12 10.31 -3.48
CA SER A 400 -6.49 10.16 -2.98
C SER A 400 -6.59 9.10 -1.88
N CYS A 401 -5.87 8.00 -2.02
CA CYS A 401 -5.86 6.91 -1.07
C CYS A 401 -5.35 7.33 0.33
N PRO A 402 -4.14 7.90 0.50
CA PRO A 402 -3.65 8.33 1.79
C PRO A 402 -4.47 9.48 2.39
N ILE A 403 -4.94 10.44 1.59
CA ILE A 403 -5.83 11.50 2.05
C ILE A 403 -7.06 10.90 2.74
N LEU A 404 -7.70 9.91 2.12
CA LEU A 404 -8.83 9.23 2.75
C LEU A 404 -8.42 8.39 3.95
N CYS A 405 -7.26 7.71 3.89
CA CYS A 405 -6.77 6.86 4.97
C CYS A 405 -6.62 7.63 6.29
N GLY A 406 -6.02 8.82 6.26
CA GLY A 406 -5.90 9.67 7.44
C GLY A 406 -7.27 10.06 8.01
N GLY A 407 -8.21 10.48 7.17
CA GLY A 407 -9.56 10.80 7.64
C GLY A 407 -10.27 9.58 8.25
N VAL A 408 -10.09 8.38 7.68
CA VAL A 408 -10.62 7.12 8.25
C VAL A 408 -9.94 6.80 9.60
N ALA A 409 -8.64 7.10 9.76
CA ALA A 409 -7.96 6.95 11.05
C ALA A 409 -8.58 7.85 12.12
N CYS A 410 -8.90 9.11 11.79
CA CYS A 410 -9.62 10.01 12.71
C CYS A 410 -11.02 9.49 13.05
N LEU A 411 -11.72 8.90 12.09
CA LEU A 411 -13.03 8.27 12.32
C LEU A 411 -12.89 7.05 13.26
N MET A 412 -11.86 6.24 13.10
CA MET A 412 -11.59 5.08 13.99
C MET A 412 -11.16 5.52 15.39
N GLN A 413 -10.43 6.64 15.51
CA GLN A 413 -10.14 7.25 16.82
C GLN A 413 -11.43 7.60 17.57
N ALA A 414 -12.43 8.15 16.86
CA ALA A 414 -13.74 8.49 17.46
C ALA A 414 -14.54 7.25 17.88
N PHE A 415 -14.36 6.12 17.20
CA PHE A 415 -15.10 4.87 17.42
C PHE A 415 -14.18 3.66 17.59
N PRO A 416 -13.31 3.64 18.61
CA PRO A 416 -12.28 2.63 18.73
C PRO A 416 -12.83 1.20 18.90
N ASN A 417 -14.08 1.03 19.31
CA ASN A 417 -14.71 -0.27 19.52
C ASN A 417 -15.58 -0.75 18.35
N LYS A 418 -15.75 0.04 17.30
CA LYS A 418 -16.47 -0.40 16.10
C LYS A 418 -15.57 -1.31 15.27
N ARG A 419 -16.16 -2.40 14.77
CA ARG A 419 -15.45 -3.34 13.90
C ARG A 419 -15.09 -2.68 12.57
N PRO A 420 -13.95 -3.02 11.97
CA PRO A 420 -13.48 -2.43 10.70
C PRO A 420 -14.52 -2.45 9.58
N GLU A 421 -15.22 -3.56 9.42
CA GLU A 421 -16.26 -3.69 8.39
C GLU A 421 -17.42 -2.70 8.58
N VAL A 422 -17.75 -2.36 9.84
CA VAL A 422 -18.78 -1.37 10.15
C VAL A 422 -18.31 0.04 9.84
N VAL A 423 -17.02 0.34 10.05
CA VAL A 423 -16.41 1.61 9.67
C VAL A 423 -16.38 1.74 8.15
N ILE A 424 -15.94 0.72 7.42
CA ILE A 424 -15.91 0.69 5.95
C ILE A 424 -17.32 0.88 5.36
N ASP A 425 -18.33 0.21 5.92
CA ASP A 425 -19.73 0.38 5.51
C ASP A 425 -20.21 1.82 5.72
N ALA A 426 -19.91 2.41 6.87
CA ALA A 426 -20.27 3.80 7.16
C ALA A 426 -19.61 4.78 6.19
N VAL A 427 -18.33 4.56 5.84
CA VAL A 427 -17.62 5.36 4.83
C VAL A 427 -18.30 5.26 3.47
N ARG A 428 -18.63 4.03 3.00
CA ARG A 428 -19.35 3.84 1.73
C ARG A 428 -20.72 4.51 1.74
N ARG A 429 -21.50 4.35 2.80
CA ARG A 429 -22.85 4.94 2.95
C ARG A 429 -22.84 6.45 3.09
N SER A 430 -21.73 7.04 3.48
CA SER A 430 -21.59 8.50 3.56
C SER A 430 -21.35 9.15 2.20
N GLY A 431 -20.98 8.38 1.20
CA GLY A 431 -20.63 8.86 -0.14
C GLY A 431 -21.80 9.54 -0.85
N ASN A 432 -21.48 10.51 -1.68
CA ASN A 432 -22.46 11.29 -2.44
C ASN A 432 -23.12 10.50 -3.60
N ASN A 433 -22.63 9.31 -3.91
CA ASN A 433 -23.19 8.37 -4.89
C ASN A 433 -23.70 7.06 -4.24
N ALA A 434 -23.84 7.03 -2.90
CA ALA A 434 -24.13 5.81 -2.15
C ALA A 434 -25.47 5.15 -2.51
N ASN A 435 -26.44 5.90 -3.03
CA ASN A 435 -27.75 5.36 -3.43
C ASN A 435 -27.71 4.67 -4.80
N HIS A 436 -26.76 5.01 -5.65
CA HIS A 436 -26.63 4.48 -7.01
C HIS A 436 -25.14 4.24 -7.35
N PRO A 437 -24.44 3.37 -6.60
CA PRO A 437 -23.01 3.16 -6.81
C PRO A 437 -22.73 2.59 -8.20
N ASP A 438 -21.67 3.09 -8.82
CA ASP A 438 -21.29 2.74 -10.18
C ASP A 438 -19.79 2.31 -10.28
N ASN A 439 -19.34 2.03 -11.49
CA ASN A 439 -17.97 1.55 -11.72
C ASN A 439 -16.96 2.67 -11.97
N ILE A 440 -17.33 3.93 -11.86
CA ILE A 440 -16.47 5.10 -12.02
C ILE A 440 -16.22 5.76 -10.67
N PHE A 441 -17.31 6.11 -9.97
CA PHE A 441 -17.27 6.79 -8.68
C PHE A 441 -17.40 5.85 -7.48
N GLY A 442 -17.79 4.59 -7.70
CA GLY A 442 -18.17 3.71 -6.61
C GLY A 442 -19.33 4.29 -5.82
N TYR A 443 -19.21 4.33 -4.51
CA TYR A 443 -20.16 4.99 -3.61
C TYR A 443 -19.99 6.51 -3.58
N GLY A 444 -19.07 7.07 -4.37
CA GLY A 444 -18.80 8.50 -4.48
C GLY A 444 -17.75 9.01 -3.49
N ILE A 445 -17.71 10.33 -3.33
CA ILE A 445 -16.83 11.01 -2.38
C ILE A 445 -17.48 10.89 -0.98
N PRO A 446 -16.82 10.24 0.00
CA PRO A 446 -17.38 10.11 1.34
C PRO A 446 -17.34 11.45 2.09
N ASP A 447 -18.35 11.71 2.89
CA ASP A 447 -18.34 12.72 3.96
C ASP A 447 -18.10 12.01 5.28
N LEU A 448 -16.89 12.10 5.82
CA LEU A 448 -16.51 11.41 7.05
C LEU A 448 -17.24 11.94 8.29
N TRP A 449 -17.75 13.18 8.26
CA TRP A 449 -18.63 13.67 9.31
C TRP A 449 -20.00 12.98 9.26
N LYS A 450 -20.55 12.77 8.07
CA LYS A 450 -21.76 11.94 7.89
C LYS A 450 -21.51 10.48 8.30
N ALA A 451 -20.33 9.92 7.99
CA ALA A 451 -19.94 8.59 8.46
C ALA A 451 -19.87 8.54 10.01
N TYR A 452 -19.34 9.59 10.65
CA TYR A 452 -19.35 9.74 12.10
C TYR A 452 -20.79 9.70 12.67
N GLU A 453 -21.72 10.43 12.09
CA GLU A 453 -23.13 10.43 12.53
C GLU A 453 -23.80 9.05 12.33
N ILE A 454 -23.48 8.36 11.23
CA ILE A 454 -23.93 6.98 10.99
C ILE A 454 -23.42 6.04 12.09
N LEU A 455 -22.13 6.10 12.43
CA LEU A 455 -21.53 5.25 13.46
C LEU A 455 -22.05 5.58 14.85
N LYS A 456 -22.29 6.86 15.15
CA LYS A 456 -22.85 7.33 16.43
C LYS A 456 -24.28 6.83 16.63
N SER A 457 -25.08 6.81 15.57
CA SER A 457 -26.47 6.36 15.62
C SER A 457 -26.61 4.82 15.59
N SER A 458 -25.59 4.10 15.10
CA SER A 458 -25.61 2.63 15.06
C SER A 458 -25.47 2.06 16.46
N LYS A 459 -26.46 1.27 16.91
CA LYS A 459 -26.36 0.50 18.16
C LYS A 459 -25.09 -0.36 18.16
N LYS A 460 -24.57 -0.64 19.37
CA LYS A 460 -23.35 -1.46 19.56
C LYS A 460 -23.41 -2.77 18.83
#